data_c6e4ff6c82b869a6b6eac6149f6b1c63
#
_entry.id   c6e4ff6c82b869a6b6eac6149f6b1c63
#
_cell.length_a   1.000
_cell.length_b   1.000
_cell.length_c   1.000
_cell.angle_alpha   90.00
_cell.angle_beta   90.00
_cell.angle_gamma   90.00
#
_symmetry.space_group_name_H-M   'P 1'
#
loop_
_entity.id
_entity.type
_entity.pdbx_description
1 polymer ?
#
loop_
_entity_poly.entity_id
_entity_poly.type
_entity_poly.pdbx_seq_one_letter_code
_entity_poly.pdbx_strand_id
1 'polypeptide(L)'
;MKRILFSLLMVLLAVPTFAQVDKDHDFKAAKNMEIFNAIYKNLDLMYVDTLDAEVVVGNGINAMLRSLDPYTTYYPEQKMKELKNLLTGKYAGVGAVIRYNFQLQRVCISEPYENMPAAEVGLKKGDIILSIDDEDMTNKEVSYVSDHLRGEPGSSFMLKVKRPSTGKTMKVKVTRRTIQLPFLPYYGMLEGSIGYINFNSFTEQSAKEVRRAFIDLRKQGAKSLVFDLRNNGGGSVTEAVSIINMFLPKGKTVLEMKGKLQRSNHVYKTMVEPIDSVMPMVVLVNENSASASEIMSGSLQDYDRAVILGTRTYGKGLVQTTMDLPYNGQVKLTTAKYFIPSGRCVQALNYKHDKGGYVEHVPDSLTKVFYTAGGREVRDGGGVKPDVEVKPDSLPNIAFYLAGARDSNEVMLNYEVDYIAKHPAIAPAKEFSLTDADYDEFKTRVLKANFQYDRETEKYLKDLEKLAKFEGYYDDAKAEFEALKKKLSHNVTKDLDYNKDYIKHLLENDIVSAYYFQRGAIQNSMRYDKQIKEAVKLLNSPSEYEKILHPVKK
;
A
#
# COMPACT_ATOMS: atom_id res chain seq x y z
N MET A 1 35.10 -41.93 -54.04
CA MET A 1 35.13 -40.43 -54.16
C MET A 1 33.75 -39.76 -54.06
N LYS A 2 32.63 -40.38 -54.48
CA LYS A 2 31.28 -39.75 -54.37
C LYS A 2 30.69 -39.63 -52.93
N ARG A 3 31.13 -40.44 -51.97
CA ARG A 3 30.64 -40.37 -50.56
C ARG A 3 31.33 -39.32 -49.71
N ILE A 4 32.55 -38.90 -50.07
CA ILE A 4 33.31 -37.88 -49.33
C ILE A 4 32.84 -36.49 -49.74
N LEU A 5 32.37 -36.29 -50.95
CA LEU A 5 31.81 -34.99 -51.41
C LEU A 5 30.46 -34.65 -50.73
N PHE A 6 29.67 -35.66 -50.39
CA PHE A 6 28.37 -35.43 -49.71
C PHE A 6 28.51 -35.09 -48.24
N SER A 7 29.57 -35.56 -47.57
CA SER A 7 29.88 -35.21 -46.17
C SER A 7 30.46 -33.81 -46.04
N LEU A 8 31.16 -33.30 -47.09
CA LEU A 8 31.69 -31.92 -47.06
C LEU A 8 30.58 -30.87 -47.36
N LEU A 9 29.53 -31.26 -48.08
CA LEU A 9 28.41 -30.36 -48.39
C LEU A 9 27.44 -30.18 -47.20
N MET A 10 27.38 -31.15 -46.27
CA MET A 10 26.56 -31.04 -45.04
C MET A 10 27.24 -30.25 -43.92
N VAL A 11 28.56 -30.09 -43.93
CA VAL A 11 29.28 -29.27 -42.95
C VAL A 11 29.22 -27.78 -43.29
N LEU A 12 28.93 -27.42 -44.54
CA LEU A 12 28.82 -26.02 -44.99
C LEU A 12 27.44 -25.38 -44.75
N LEU A 13 26.43 -26.15 -44.24
CA LEU A 13 25.08 -25.61 -43.92
C LEU A 13 24.83 -25.37 -42.45
N ALA A 14 25.81 -25.61 -41.57
CA ALA A 14 25.78 -25.16 -40.19
C ALA A 14 26.44 -23.79 -40.08
N VAL A 15 25.93 -22.79 -40.81
CA VAL A 15 26.20 -21.39 -40.51
C VAL A 15 25.44 -21.09 -39.21
N PRO A 16 26.14 -20.76 -38.10
CA PRO A 16 25.44 -20.30 -36.93
C PRO A 16 24.66 -19.04 -37.37
N THR A 17 23.38 -19.05 -37.23
CA THR A 17 22.53 -17.85 -37.28
C THR A 17 23.02 -16.94 -36.16
N PHE A 18 24.07 -16.16 -36.40
CA PHE A 18 24.35 -15.00 -35.59
C PHE A 18 23.08 -14.14 -35.65
N ALA A 19 22.48 -13.88 -34.50
CA ALA A 19 21.40 -12.92 -34.39
C ALA A 19 21.86 -11.69 -35.16
N GLN A 20 21.08 -11.28 -36.15
CA GLN A 20 21.35 -10.13 -36.98
C GLN A 20 21.43 -8.93 -36.04
N VAL A 21 22.66 -8.46 -35.76
CA VAL A 21 22.92 -7.28 -34.95
C VAL A 21 22.30 -6.14 -35.73
N ASP A 22 21.32 -5.47 -35.15
CA ASP A 22 20.70 -4.29 -35.74
C ASP A 22 21.71 -3.14 -35.68
N LYS A 23 22.54 -3.06 -36.73
CA LYS A 23 23.60 -2.05 -36.88
C LYS A 23 23.09 -0.62 -36.77
N ASP A 24 21.83 -0.38 -37.18
CA ASP A 24 21.19 0.93 -37.05
C ASP A 24 20.88 1.26 -35.58
N HIS A 25 20.44 0.29 -34.82
CA HIS A 25 20.22 0.46 -33.38
C HIS A 25 21.52 0.76 -32.62
N ASP A 26 22.57 -0.01 -32.86
CA ASP A 26 23.86 0.18 -32.19
C ASP A 26 24.51 1.52 -32.55
N PHE A 27 24.44 1.92 -33.82
CA PHE A 27 24.88 3.24 -34.24
C PHE A 27 24.10 4.37 -33.57
N LYS A 28 22.78 4.28 -33.49
CA LYS A 28 21.94 5.27 -32.82
C LYS A 28 22.23 5.34 -31.31
N ALA A 29 22.45 4.21 -30.66
CA ALA A 29 22.82 4.16 -29.25
C ALA A 29 24.16 4.85 -29.00
N ALA A 30 25.22 4.50 -29.76
CA ALA A 30 26.53 5.12 -29.65
C ALA A 30 26.49 6.63 -29.90
N LYS A 31 25.85 7.07 -30.99
CA LYS A 31 25.65 8.48 -31.33
C LYS A 31 24.98 9.27 -30.20
N ASN A 32 23.91 8.74 -29.61
CA ASN A 32 23.20 9.43 -28.54
C ASN A 32 24.03 9.54 -27.25
N MET A 33 24.83 8.52 -26.93
CA MET A 33 25.77 8.59 -25.79
C MET A 33 26.86 9.62 -26.01
N GLU A 34 27.39 9.74 -27.23
CA GLU A 34 28.37 10.78 -27.58
C GLU A 34 27.77 12.19 -27.43
N ILE A 35 26.53 12.39 -27.94
CA ILE A 35 25.81 13.67 -27.79
C ILE A 35 25.59 13.99 -26.30
N PHE A 36 25.18 13.01 -25.49
CA PHE A 36 24.96 13.21 -24.07
C PHE A 36 26.26 13.65 -23.35
N ASN A 37 27.37 12.96 -23.62
CA ASN A 37 28.66 13.30 -23.07
C ASN A 37 29.13 14.70 -23.49
N ALA A 38 28.94 15.08 -24.75
CA ALA A 38 29.28 16.40 -25.25
C ALA A 38 28.46 17.51 -24.57
N ILE A 39 27.14 17.29 -24.39
CA ILE A 39 26.28 18.23 -23.68
C ILE A 39 26.74 18.39 -22.23
N TYR A 40 26.95 17.28 -21.51
CA TYR A 40 27.38 17.33 -20.12
C TYR A 40 28.72 18.07 -19.95
N LYS A 41 29.70 17.76 -20.81
CA LYS A 41 31.02 18.45 -20.80
C LYS A 41 30.87 19.96 -21.01
N ASN A 42 30.00 20.39 -21.94
CA ASN A 42 29.77 21.81 -22.20
C ASN A 42 29.05 22.49 -21.02
N LEU A 43 28.11 21.80 -20.38
CA LEU A 43 27.45 22.30 -19.16
C LEU A 43 28.45 22.50 -18.03
N ASP A 44 29.30 21.51 -17.74
CA ASP A 44 30.31 21.56 -16.69
C ASP A 44 31.34 22.69 -16.90
N LEU A 45 31.72 22.93 -18.17
CA LEU A 45 32.72 23.94 -18.50
C LEU A 45 32.18 25.36 -18.65
N MET A 46 30.93 25.55 -19.10
CA MET A 46 30.46 26.84 -19.60
C MET A 46 29.21 27.36 -18.92
N TYR A 47 28.54 26.56 -18.08
CA TYR A 47 27.33 27.04 -17.39
C TYR A 47 27.71 28.16 -16.40
N VAL A 48 26.83 29.17 -16.29
CA VAL A 48 27.11 30.40 -15.53
C VAL A 48 27.38 30.18 -14.05
N ASP A 49 26.72 29.18 -13.44
CA ASP A 49 26.91 28.81 -12.04
C ASP A 49 27.64 27.48 -11.90
N THR A 50 28.29 27.25 -10.76
CA THR A 50 28.90 25.95 -10.43
C THR A 50 27.83 24.88 -10.33
N LEU A 51 28.00 23.78 -11.09
CA LEU A 51 27.09 22.67 -11.10
C LEU A 51 27.53 21.56 -10.14
N ASP A 52 26.56 20.98 -9.45
CA ASP A 52 26.75 19.70 -8.75
C ASP A 52 26.54 18.56 -9.76
N ALA A 53 27.62 17.88 -10.10
CA ALA A 53 27.64 16.80 -11.08
C ALA A 53 26.68 15.65 -10.71
N GLU A 54 26.63 15.27 -9.44
CA GLU A 54 25.76 14.17 -8.97
C GLU A 54 24.29 14.53 -9.12
N VAL A 55 23.92 15.77 -8.81
CA VAL A 55 22.55 16.27 -8.93
C VAL A 55 22.14 16.36 -10.40
N VAL A 56 22.97 16.97 -11.25
CA VAL A 56 22.65 17.19 -12.67
C VAL A 56 22.54 15.87 -13.42
N VAL A 57 23.55 15.00 -13.30
CA VAL A 57 23.55 13.69 -13.96
C VAL A 57 22.45 12.79 -13.38
N GLY A 58 22.26 12.79 -12.05
CA GLY A 58 21.19 12.05 -11.38
C GLY A 58 19.81 12.44 -11.86
N ASN A 59 19.53 13.73 -12.08
CA ASN A 59 18.28 14.21 -12.67
C ASN A 59 18.08 13.70 -14.09
N GLY A 60 19.16 13.72 -14.93
CA GLY A 60 19.13 13.17 -16.27
C GLY A 60 18.81 11.66 -16.29
N ILE A 61 19.49 10.88 -15.44
CA ILE A 61 19.24 9.44 -15.27
C ILE A 61 17.78 9.21 -14.86
N ASN A 62 17.30 9.91 -13.84
CA ASN A 62 15.94 9.74 -13.35
C ASN A 62 14.90 10.10 -14.42
N ALA A 63 15.12 11.17 -15.22
CA ALA A 63 14.24 11.53 -16.33
C ALA A 63 14.19 10.44 -17.40
N MET A 64 15.34 9.87 -17.78
CA MET A 64 15.45 8.76 -18.72
C MET A 64 14.68 7.53 -18.22
N LEU A 65 14.90 7.13 -16.96
CA LEU A 65 14.26 5.94 -16.40
C LEU A 65 12.73 6.12 -16.26
N ARG A 66 12.28 7.29 -15.83
CA ARG A 66 10.86 7.63 -15.73
C ARG A 66 10.12 7.59 -17.07
N SER A 67 10.82 7.82 -18.19
CA SER A 67 10.21 7.71 -19.53
C SER A 67 9.83 6.28 -19.91
N LEU A 68 10.35 5.26 -19.19
CA LEU A 68 10.10 3.85 -19.47
C LEU A 68 8.88 3.32 -18.70
N ASP A 69 8.93 3.43 -17.37
CA ASP A 69 7.88 2.97 -16.45
C ASP A 69 8.07 3.59 -15.05
N PRO A 70 7.07 3.52 -14.14
CA PRO A 70 7.16 4.10 -12.80
C PRO A 70 8.01 3.30 -11.80
N TYR A 71 8.52 2.14 -12.17
CA TYR A 71 9.16 1.19 -11.24
C TYR A 71 10.67 1.08 -11.45
N THR A 72 11.16 1.46 -12.64
CA THR A 72 12.59 1.48 -12.97
C THR A 72 13.23 2.68 -12.29
N THR A 73 14.17 2.43 -11.36
CA THR A 73 14.71 3.46 -10.47
C THR A 73 16.22 3.27 -10.27
N TYR A 74 16.96 4.36 -10.27
CA TYR A 74 18.38 4.41 -9.91
C TYR A 74 18.57 4.73 -8.43
N TYR A 75 19.43 3.99 -7.77
CA TYR A 75 19.85 4.18 -6.39
C TYR A 75 21.34 4.45 -6.35
N PRO A 76 21.80 5.70 -6.12
CA PRO A 76 23.20 6.00 -5.85
C PRO A 76 23.63 5.40 -4.50
N GLU A 77 24.95 5.33 -4.26
CA GLU A 77 25.53 4.76 -3.04
C GLU A 77 24.86 5.29 -1.75
N GLN A 78 24.62 6.60 -1.68
CA GLN A 78 23.99 7.25 -0.52
C GLN A 78 22.58 6.71 -0.20
N LYS A 79 21.87 6.18 -1.21
CA LYS A 79 20.50 5.64 -1.06
C LYS A 79 20.44 4.11 -0.91
N MET A 80 21.58 3.43 -0.87
CA MET A 80 21.61 1.97 -0.76
C MET A 80 21.02 1.44 0.55
N LYS A 81 21.17 2.17 1.66
CA LYS A 81 20.54 1.84 2.94
C LYS A 81 19.01 1.90 2.84
N GLU A 82 18.48 2.90 2.15
CA GLU A 82 17.04 3.06 1.88
C GLU A 82 16.51 1.89 1.04
N LEU A 83 17.20 1.54 -0.05
CA LEU A 83 16.85 0.40 -0.90
C LEU A 83 16.83 -0.91 -0.09
N LYS A 84 17.84 -1.17 0.73
CA LYS A 84 17.92 -2.36 1.58
C LYS A 84 16.74 -2.43 2.55
N ASN A 85 16.38 -1.32 3.18
CA ASN A 85 15.24 -1.24 4.10
C ASN A 85 13.92 -1.52 3.35
N LEU A 86 13.76 -0.98 2.14
CA LEU A 86 12.58 -1.22 1.28
C LEU A 86 12.44 -2.71 0.92
N LEU A 87 13.54 -3.36 0.53
CA LEU A 87 13.53 -4.76 0.10
C LEU A 87 13.31 -5.75 1.25
N THR A 88 13.84 -5.44 2.42
CA THR A 88 13.78 -6.34 3.59
C THR A 88 12.59 -6.07 4.50
N GLY A 89 11.96 -4.89 4.41
CA GLY A 89 10.95 -4.43 5.37
C GLY A 89 11.53 -4.19 6.78
N LYS A 90 12.87 -4.12 6.91
CA LYS A 90 13.57 -3.95 8.18
C LYS A 90 14.26 -2.59 8.21
N TYR A 91 14.17 -1.93 9.36
CA TYR A 91 14.96 -0.73 9.64
C TYR A 91 15.42 -0.75 11.09
N ALA A 92 16.44 -0.01 11.44
CA ALA A 92 16.87 0.09 12.83
C ALA A 92 16.38 1.40 13.45
N GLY A 93 15.70 1.29 14.59
CA GLY A 93 15.05 2.42 15.24
C GLY A 93 14.34 2.05 16.53
N VAL A 94 13.33 2.84 16.88
CA VAL A 94 12.58 2.70 18.13
C VAL A 94 11.27 1.92 18.02
N GLY A 95 10.72 1.74 16.82
CA GLY A 95 9.47 1.03 16.59
C GLY A 95 8.24 1.81 17.06
N ALA A 96 8.02 2.98 16.48
CA ALA A 96 6.82 3.79 16.69
C ALA A 96 6.44 4.54 15.42
N VAL A 97 5.15 4.80 15.26
CA VAL A 97 4.63 5.81 14.34
C VAL A 97 4.73 7.17 15.03
N ILE A 98 5.24 8.16 14.31
CA ILE A 98 5.35 9.54 14.78
C ILE A 98 4.60 10.46 13.85
N ARG A 99 4.07 11.58 14.38
CA ARG A 99 3.40 12.61 13.58
C ARG A 99 3.81 14.00 14.05
N TYR A 100 3.68 15.00 13.18
CA TYR A 100 3.84 16.39 13.56
C TYR A 100 2.58 16.91 14.24
N ASN A 101 2.73 17.58 15.37
CA ASN A 101 1.67 18.31 16.06
C ASN A 101 1.80 19.79 15.72
N PHE A 102 0.87 20.31 14.93
CA PHE A 102 0.92 21.68 14.42
C PHE A 102 0.71 22.72 15.50
N GLN A 103 -0.10 22.42 16.53
CA GLN A 103 -0.34 23.32 17.66
C GLN A 103 0.91 23.55 18.50
N LEU A 104 1.69 22.50 18.72
CA LEU A 104 2.87 22.53 19.57
C LEU A 104 4.17 22.71 18.76
N GLN A 105 4.09 22.67 17.44
CA GLN A 105 5.23 22.72 16.51
C GLN A 105 6.32 21.68 16.86
N ARG A 106 5.88 20.47 17.19
CA ARG A 106 6.74 19.36 17.61
C ARG A 106 6.22 18.03 17.09
N VAL A 107 7.12 17.07 16.97
CA VAL A 107 6.76 15.69 16.67
C VAL A 107 6.29 15.00 17.94
N CYS A 108 5.23 14.18 17.83
CA CYS A 108 4.74 13.35 18.91
C CYS A 108 4.62 11.88 18.49
N ILE A 109 4.58 11.01 19.49
CA ILE A 109 4.31 9.58 19.30
C ILE A 109 2.83 9.41 18.94
N SER A 110 2.56 8.87 17.75
CA SER A 110 1.20 8.51 17.33
C SER A 110 0.84 7.11 17.83
N GLU A 111 1.75 6.15 17.62
CA GLU A 111 1.55 4.75 18.03
C GLU A 111 2.90 4.08 18.28
N PRO A 112 3.21 3.61 19.49
CA PRO A 112 4.32 2.70 19.74
C PRO A 112 3.93 1.29 19.28
N TYR A 113 4.84 0.55 18.62
CA TYR A 113 4.56 -0.83 18.22
C TYR A 113 4.75 -1.79 19.40
N GLU A 114 3.88 -2.80 19.44
CA GLU A 114 3.93 -3.85 20.45
C GLU A 114 5.30 -4.56 20.49
N ASN A 115 5.86 -4.79 21.69
CA ASN A 115 7.15 -5.45 21.91
C ASN A 115 8.35 -4.76 21.24
N MET A 116 8.26 -3.45 20.98
CA MET A 116 9.33 -2.65 20.41
C MET A 116 9.91 -1.65 21.41
N PRO A 117 11.14 -1.13 21.19
CA PRO A 117 11.82 -0.27 22.17
C PRO A 117 10.97 0.89 22.69
N ALA A 118 10.19 1.53 21.84
CA ALA A 118 9.32 2.65 22.24
C ALA A 118 8.28 2.21 23.30
N ALA A 119 7.62 1.08 23.07
CA ALA A 119 6.63 0.55 24.02
C ALA A 119 7.31 0.05 25.31
N GLU A 120 8.47 -0.60 25.22
CA GLU A 120 9.20 -1.14 26.38
C GLU A 120 9.69 -0.05 27.33
N VAL A 121 10.11 1.11 26.83
CA VAL A 121 10.47 2.25 27.69
C VAL A 121 9.26 3.07 28.16
N GLY A 122 8.04 2.59 27.86
CA GLY A 122 6.79 3.16 28.32
C GLY A 122 6.33 4.42 27.59
N LEU A 123 6.79 4.65 26.34
CA LEU A 123 6.22 5.70 25.51
C LEU A 123 4.76 5.38 25.17
N LYS A 124 3.95 6.42 25.09
CA LYS A 124 2.51 6.31 24.83
C LYS A 124 2.07 7.25 23.73
N LYS A 125 0.90 6.98 23.13
CA LYS A 125 0.23 7.89 22.21
C LYS A 125 0.13 9.30 22.82
N GLY A 126 0.49 10.31 22.05
CA GLY A 126 0.47 11.70 22.46
C GLY A 126 1.75 12.19 23.16
N ASP A 127 2.73 11.33 23.51
CA ASP A 127 3.99 11.79 24.08
C ASP A 127 4.73 12.70 23.10
N ILE A 128 5.02 13.93 23.53
CA ILE A 128 5.63 15.00 22.72
C ILE A 128 7.14 14.89 22.84
N ILE A 129 7.86 14.76 21.74
CA ILE A 129 9.31 14.71 21.69
C ILE A 129 9.86 16.13 21.90
N LEU A 130 10.61 16.30 23.01
CA LEU A 130 11.23 17.59 23.36
C LEU A 130 12.67 17.66 22.86
N SER A 131 13.49 16.62 23.14
CA SER A 131 14.86 16.53 22.68
C SER A 131 15.33 15.09 22.47
N ILE A 132 16.34 14.91 21.61
CA ILE A 132 17.07 13.67 21.36
C ILE A 132 18.56 13.96 21.60
N ASP A 133 19.21 13.26 22.54
CA ASP A 133 20.60 13.51 22.98
C ASP A 133 20.87 14.99 23.30
N ASP A 134 19.90 15.61 24.00
CA ASP A 134 19.87 17.03 24.38
C ASP A 134 19.71 18.03 23.22
N GLU A 135 19.62 17.61 21.95
CA GLU A 135 19.25 18.43 20.82
C GLU A 135 17.73 18.72 20.84
N ASP A 136 17.36 20.00 20.80
CA ASP A 136 15.95 20.42 20.81
C ASP A 136 15.25 20.11 19.47
N MET A 137 14.08 19.47 19.55
CA MET A 137 13.26 19.07 18.40
C MET A 137 12.12 20.03 18.09
N THR A 138 12.19 21.29 18.55
CA THR A 138 11.19 22.33 18.21
C THR A 138 11.29 22.68 16.72
N ASN A 139 10.15 22.77 16.03
CA ASN A 139 10.05 23.11 14.59
C ASN A 139 10.84 22.19 13.66
N LYS A 140 11.20 20.97 14.12
CA LYS A 140 11.84 19.98 13.27
C LYS A 140 10.78 19.15 12.55
N GLU A 141 10.98 18.92 11.26
CA GLU A 141 10.12 18.06 10.45
C GLU A 141 10.14 16.59 10.91
N VAL A 142 9.08 15.86 10.58
CA VAL A 142 8.97 14.42 10.92
C VAL A 142 10.15 13.61 10.38
N SER A 143 10.62 13.91 9.16
CA SER A 143 11.78 13.28 8.54
C SER A 143 13.03 13.45 9.40
N TYR A 144 13.32 14.68 9.83
CA TYR A 144 14.46 15.00 10.66
C TYR A 144 14.43 14.24 11.99
N VAL A 145 13.31 14.29 12.71
CA VAL A 145 13.15 13.57 13.99
C VAL A 145 13.24 12.05 13.78
N SER A 146 12.64 11.54 12.69
CA SER A 146 12.71 10.12 12.33
C SER A 146 14.16 9.65 12.13
N ASP A 147 14.99 10.45 11.44
CA ASP A 147 16.38 10.10 11.20
C ASP A 147 17.20 10.05 12.50
N HIS A 148 16.90 10.92 13.48
CA HIS A 148 17.53 10.88 14.80
C HIS A 148 17.03 9.72 15.68
N LEU A 149 15.78 9.27 15.51
CA LEU A 149 15.25 8.07 16.16
C LEU A 149 15.82 6.78 15.55
N ARG A 150 16.24 6.81 14.29
CA ARG A 150 16.93 5.71 13.60
C ARG A 150 18.43 5.73 13.91
N GLY A 151 19.11 4.63 13.60
CA GLY A 151 20.56 4.52 13.76
C GLY A 151 21.02 3.06 13.73
N GLU A 152 22.24 2.78 14.21
CA GLU A 152 22.74 1.40 14.25
C GLU A 152 22.00 0.57 15.32
N PRO A 153 21.65 -0.72 15.03
CA PRO A 153 21.07 -1.61 16.01
C PRO A 153 21.99 -1.75 17.23
N GLY A 154 21.43 -1.67 18.44
CA GLY A 154 22.17 -1.73 19.69
C GLY A 154 22.68 -0.38 20.19
N SER A 155 22.71 0.67 19.34
CA SER A 155 23.03 2.02 19.78
C SER A 155 21.92 2.58 20.68
N SER A 156 22.27 3.44 21.62
CA SER A 156 21.31 4.05 22.56
C SER A 156 21.41 5.56 22.51
N PHE A 157 20.32 6.22 22.83
CA PHE A 157 20.23 7.67 22.95
C PHE A 157 19.28 8.07 24.10
N MET A 158 19.36 9.32 24.53
CA MET A 158 18.47 9.87 25.54
C MET A 158 17.32 10.62 24.89
N LEU A 159 16.08 10.14 25.11
CA LEU A 159 14.87 10.78 24.61
C LEU A 159 14.17 11.52 25.76
N LYS A 160 13.95 12.83 25.57
CA LYS A 160 13.16 13.64 26.49
C LYS A 160 11.78 13.89 25.90
N VAL A 161 10.74 13.46 26.61
CA VAL A 161 9.34 13.62 26.17
C VAL A 161 8.50 14.30 27.24
N LYS A 162 7.47 15.03 26.83
CA LYS A 162 6.40 15.53 27.70
C LYS A 162 5.14 14.72 27.45
N ARG A 163 4.57 14.15 28.50
CA ARG A 163 3.30 13.42 28.44
C ARG A 163 2.14 14.38 28.73
N PRO A 164 1.30 14.74 27.75
CA PRO A 164 0.22 15.70 27.93
C PRO A 164 -0.78 15.27 29.00
N SER A 165 -1.14 14.00 29.03
CA SER A 165 -2.11 13.42 29.97
C SER A 165 -1.76 13.62 31.46
N THR A 166 -0.48 13.80 31.78
CA THR A 166 -0.01 13.99 33.17
C THR A 166 0.75 15.29 33.36
N GLY A 167 1.05 16.02 32.28
CA GLY A 167 1.93 17.19 32.27
C GLY A 167 3.40 16.89 32.58
N LYS A 168 3.76 15.63 32.88
CA LYS A 168 5.10 15.24 33.29
C LYS A 168 6.07 15.19 32.13
N THR A 169 7.29 15.67 32.38
CA THR A 169 8.44 15.48 31.49
C THR A 169 9.25 14.28 31.96
N MET A 170 9.62 13.41 31.03
CA MET A 170 10.40 12.21 31.29
C MET A 170 11.64 12.21 30.41
N LYS A 171 12.75 11.70 30.95
CA LYS A 171 13.99 11.44 30.18
C LYS A 171 14.21 9.93 30.23
N VAL A 172 14.18 9.27 29.06
CA VAL A 172 14.28 7.81 28.94
C VAL A 172 15.42 7.44 28.02
N LYS A 173 16.18 6.40 28.37
CA LYS A 173 17.21 5.84 27.49
C LYS A 173 16.53 4.83 26.56
N VAL A 174 16.62 5.05 25.27
CA VAL A 174 16.08 4.15 24.25
C VAL A 174 17.23 3.46 23.53
N THR A 175 17.18 2.14 23.42
CA THR A 175 18.14 1.33 22.66
C THR A 175 17.51 0.93 21.34
N ARG A 176 18.12 1.32 20.22
CA ARG A 176 17.64 1.00 18.87
C ARG A 176 17.76 -0.49 18.60
N ARG A 177 16.75 -1.05 17.98
CA ARG A 177 16.76 -2.44 17.49
C ARG A 177 16.41 -2.49 16.02
N THR A 178 16.72 -3.61 15.39
CA THR A 178 16.12 -3.92 14.08
C THR A 178 14.63 -4.10 14.25
N ILE A 179 13.86 -3.24 13.63
CA ILE A 179 12.39 -3.26 13.61
C ILE A 179 11.97 -3.97 12.34
N GLN A 180 11.13 -4.97 12.47
CA GLN A 180 10.43 -5.60 11.35
C GLN A 180 8.96 -5.29 11.51
N LEU A 181 8.37 -4.59 10.51
CA LEU A 181 6.94 -4.36 10.50
C LEU A 181 6.21 -5.70 10.40
N PRO A 182 5.13 -5.90 11.16
CA PRO A 182 4.37 -7.14 11.10
C PRO A 182 3.72 -7.30 9.73
N PHE A 183 4.14 -8.31 8.99
CA PHE A 183 3.52 -8.67 7.71
C PHE A 183 2.19 -9.41 7.88
N LEU A 184 1.94 -9.98 9.06
CA LEU A 184 0.68 -10.58 9.48
C LEU A 184 0.29 -9.98 10.85
N PRO A 185 -0.30 -8.76 10.87
CA PRO A 185 -0.58 -8.05 12.13
C PRO A 185 -1.70 -8.69 12.93
N TYR A 186 -2.62 -9.41 12.27
CA TYR A 186 -3.72 -10.07 12.94
C TYR A 186 -4.22 -11.31 12.20
N TYR A 187 -4.60 -12.33 12.94
CA TYR A 187 -5.48 -13.42 12.51
C TYR A 187 -6.38 -13.85 13.68
N GLY A 188 -7.53 -14.39 13.38
CA GLY A 188 -8.49 -14.84 14.38
C GLY A 188 -9.79 -15.37 13.77
N MET A 189 -10.69 -15.83 14.63
CA MET A 189 -12.01 -16.29 14.22
C MET A 189 -12.98 -15.12 14.08
N LEU A 190 -13.75 -15.13 12.99
CA LEU A 190 -14.98 -14.36 12.81
C LEU A 190 -16.20 -15.22 13.20
N GLU A 191 -17.39 -14.64 13.11
CA GLU A 191 -18.64 -15.37 13.28
C GLU A 191 -18.84 -16.44 12.20
N GLY A 192 -19.59 -17.50 12.50
CA GLY A 192 -19.91 -18.55 11.54
C GLY A 192 -18.77 -19.55 11.27
N SER A 193 -17.83 -19.74 12.20
CA SER A 193 -16.66 -20.62 12.02
C SER A 193 -15.78 -20.20 10.84
N ILE A 194 -15.62 -18.91 10.62
CA ILE A 194 -14.80 -18.33 9.55
C ILE A 194 -13.47 -17.88 10.13
N GLY A 195 -12.36 -18.37 9.57
CA GLY A 195 -11.03 -17.85 9.87
C GLY A 195 -10.78 -16.53 9.11
N TYR A 196 -10.04 -15.62 9.72
CA TYR A 196 -9.62 -14.36 9.11
C TYR A 196 -8.11 -14.20 9.24
N ILE A 197 -7.45 -13.80 8.16
CA ILE A 197 -6.03 -13.47 8.12
C ILE A 197 -5.87 -12.09 7.49
N ASN A 198 -5.33 -11.12 8.24
CA ASN A 198 -4.90 -9.82 7.73
C ASN A 198 -3.43 -9.90 7.33
N PHE A 199 -3.11 -9.67 6.06
CA PHE A 199 -1.79 -9.92 5.51
C PHE A 199 -1.27 -8.72 4.71
N ASN A 200 -0.25 -8.04 5.24
CA ASN A 200 0.19 -6.72 4.75
C ASN A 200 1.37 -6.75 3.78
N SER A 201 2.19 -7.83 3.73
CA SER A 201 3.37 -7.85 2.86
C SER A 201 3.94 -9.25 2.67
N PHE A 202 4.43 -9.54 1.47
CA PHE A 202 5.14 -10.78 1.12
C PHE A 202 6.64 -10.61 1.39
N THR A 203 7.04 -10.57 2.65
CA THR A 203 8.44 -10.51 3.07
C THR A 203 8.98 -11.90 3.39
N GLU A 204 10.29 -12.02 3.54
CA GLU A 204 10.95 -13.27 3.91
C GLU A 204 10.29 -13.93 5.13
N GLN A 205 10.01 -15.22 5.07
CA GLN A 205 9.32 -16.06 6.06
C GLN A 205 7.80 -15.79 6.23
N SER A 206 7.21 -14.90 5.45
CA SER A 206 5.77 -14.62 5.56
C SER A 206 4.91 -15.85 5.27
N ALA A 207 5.30 -16.70 4.32
CA ALA A 207 4.60 -17.95 4.02
C ALA A 207 4.56 -18.91 5.21
N LYS A 208 5.64 -18.97 6.00
CA LYS A 208 5.71 -19.81 7.20
C LYS A 208 4.71 -19.34 8.26
N GLU A 209 4.62 -18.03 8.49
CA GLU A 209 3.69 -17.46 9.46
C GLU A 209 2.23 -17.57 9.00
N VAL A 210 1.94 -17.35 7.69
CA VAL A 210 0.61 -17.59 7.13
C VAL A 210 0.21 -19.06 7.31
N ARG A 211 1.13 -19.99 7.05
CA ARG A 211 0.90 -21.40 7.28
C ARG A 211 0.55 -21.71 8.73
N ARG A 212 1.30 -21.13 9.68
CA ARG A 212 1.06 -21.29 11.11
C ARG A 212 -0.32 -20.75 11.50
N ALA A 213 -0.66 -19.53 11.06
CA ALA A 213 -1.95 -18.89 11.31
C ALA A 213 -3.11 -19.73 10.74
N PHE A 214 -2.98 -20.23 9.52
CA PHE A 214 -4.00 -21.06 8.89
C PHE A 214 -4.23 -22.39 9.65
N ILE A 215 -3.16 -23.08 10.05
CA ILE A 215 -3.26 -24.32 10.84
C ILE A 215 -3.90 -24.04 12.20
N ASP A 216 -3.56 -22.93 12.84
CA ASP A 216 -4.12 -22.53 14.13
C ASP A 216 -5.62 -22.22 14.01
N LEU A 217 -6.03 -21.48 12.99
CA LEU A 217 -7.45 -21.22 12.70
C LEU A 217 -8.24 -22.53 12.45
N ARG A 218 -7.66 -23.47 11.73
CA ARG A 218 -8.29 -24.80 11.56
C ARG A 218 -8.46 -25.55 12.87
N LYS A 219 -7.48 -25.51 13.76
CA LYS A 219 -7.58 -26.07 15.12
C LYS A 219 -8.67 -25.40 15.95
N GLN A 220 -8.88 -24.10 15.75
CA GLN A 220 -9.98 -23.34 16.38
C GLN A 220 -11.35 -23.63 15.76
N GLY A 221 -11.43 -24.46 14.71
CA GLY A 221 -12.67 -24.86 14.09
C GLY A 221 -13.08 -24.06 12.84
N ALA A 222 -12.15 -23.33 12.22
CA ALA A 222 -12.44 -22.64 10.97
C ALA A 222 -12.84 -23.62 9.86
N LYS A 223 -13.99 -23.38 9.23
CA LYS A 223 -14.55 -24.14 8.11
C LYS A 223 -14.47 -23.38 6.79
N SER A 224 -14.19 -22.10 6.83
CA SER A 224 -13.95 -21.22 5.70
C SER A 224 -12.95 -20.12 6.07
N LEU A 225 -12.42 -19.40 5.08
CA LEU A 225 -11.35 -18.43 5.27
C LEU A 225 -11.65 -17.11 4.55
N VAL A 226 -11.45 -15.99 5.24
CA VAL A 226 -11.27 -14.68 4.66
C VAL A 226 -9.79 -14.33 4.70
N PHE A 227 -9.18 -14.16 3.52
CA PHE A 227 -7.78 -13.76 3.39
C PHE A 227 -7.71 -12.31 2.91
N ASP A 228 -7.26 -11.39 3.76
CA ASP A 228 -7.30 -9.96 3.50
C ASP A 228 -5.96 -9.48 2.93
N LEU A 229 -5.96 -9.10 1.65
CA LEU A 229 -4.85 -8.51 0.91
C LEU A 229 -5.03 -7.00 0.66
N ARG A 230 -6.02 -6.38 1.26
CA ARG A 230 -6.22 -4.94 1.10
C ARG A 230 -5.02 -4.18 1.64
N ASN A 231 -4.61 -3.13 0.93
CA ASN A 231 -3.43 -2.31 1.22
C ASN A 231 -2.09 -3.09 1.21
N ASN A 232 -2.05 -4.30 0.66
CA ASN A 232 -0.83 -5.09 0.51
C ASN A 232 -0.19 -4.80 -0.85
N GLY A 233 0.87 -4.00 -0.87
CA GLY A 233 1.61 -3.62 -2.09
C GLY A 233 2.42 -4.74 -2.74
N GLY A 234 2.37 -5.98 -2.20
CA GLY A 234 3.07 -7.14 -2.73
C GLY A 234 4.35 -7.47 -1.96
N GLY A 235 5.39 -7.85 -2.69
CA GLY A 235 6.69 -8.26 -2.16
C GLY A 235 7.28 -9.44 -2.94
N SER A 236 7.82 -10.43 -2.24
CA SER A 236 8.49 -11.60 -2.81
C SER A 236 7.55 -12.52 -3.59
N VAL A 237 7.87 -12.76 -4.86
CA VAL A 237 7.17 -13.72 -5.72
C VAL A 237 7.26 -15.14 -5.14
N THR A 238 8.40 -15.53 -4.59
CA THR A 238 8.60 -16.87 -4.01
C THR A 238 7.74 -17.09 -2.77
N GLU A 239 7.57 -16.07 -1.93
CA GLU A 239 6.65 -16.14 -0.78
C GLU A 239 5.19 -16.26 -1.25
N ALA A 240 4.79 -15.49 -2.28
CA ALA A 240 3.45 -15.60 -2.86
C ALA A 240 3.17 -17.00 -3.41
N VAL A 241 4.09 -17.56 -4.19
CA VAL A 241 3.98 -18.94 -4.71
C VAL A 241 3.89 -19.95 -3.57
N SER A 242 4.66 -19.77 -2.50
CA SER A 242 4.64 -20.64 -1.32
C SER A 242 3.29 -20.59 -0.57
N ILE A 243 2.67 -19.40 -0.48
CA ILE A 243 1.33 -19.25 0.11
C ILE A 243 0.27 -19.87 -0.80
N ILE A 244 0.32 -19.60 -2.11
CA ILE A 244 -0.62 -20.17 -3.09
C ILE A 244 -0.54 -21.71 -3.08
N ASN A 245 0.66 -22.26 -2.91
CA ASN A 245 0.86 -23.72 -2.83
C ASN A 245 0.15 -24.37 -1.63
N MET A 246 -0.23 -23.60 -0.61
CA MET A 246 -1.05 -24.12 0.51
C MET A 246 -2.47 -24.48 0.06
N PHE A 247 -2.96 -23.88 -1.05
CA PHE A 247 -4.35 -23.91 -1.46
C PHE A 247 -4.60 -24.51 -2.85
N LEU A 248 -3.56 -24.70 -3.67
CA LEU A 248 -3.67 -25.29 -5.00
C LEU A 248 -2.94 -26.64 -5.08
N PRO A 249 -3.47 -27.63 -5.85
CA PRO A 249 -2.82 -28.90 -6.08
C PRO A 249 -1.41 -28.74 -6.65
N LYS A 250 -0.54 -29.71 -6.37
CA LYS A 250 0.81 -29.78 -6.92
C LYS A 250 0.83 -29.77 -8.45
N GLY A 251 1.83 -29.09 -9.03
CA GLY A 251 2.08 -29.03 -10.47
C GLY A 251 1.30 -27.93 -11.21
N LYS A 252 0.45 -27.15 -10.51
CA LYS A 252 -0.27 -26.04 -11.13
C LYS A 252 0.66 -24.87 -11.41
N THR A 253 0.57 -24.28 -12.61
CA THR A 253 1.29 -23.06 -12.95
C THR A 253 0.69 -21.87 -12.19
N VAL A 254 1.51 -21.14 -11.44
CA VAL A 254 1.08 -19.94 -10.69
C VAL A 254 1.28 -18.69 -11.54
N LEU A 255 2.44 -18.56 -12.17
CA LEU A 255 2.73 -17.45 -13.10
C LEU A 255 3.84 -17.84 -14.08
N GLU A 256 3.83 -17.16 -15.22
CA GLU A 256 4.91 -17.18 -16.21
C GLU A 256 5.51 -15.78 -16.32
N MET A 257 6.82 -15.67 -16.20
CA MET A 257 7.58 -14.45 -16.46
C MET A 257 8.14 -14.49 -17.87
N LYS A 258 7.94 -13.41 -18.64
CA LYS A 258 8.45 -13.26 -20.01
C LYS A 258 9.16 -11.92 -20.15
N GLY A 259 10.43 -11.97 -20.50
CA GLY A 259 11.29 -10.80 -20.71
C GLY A 259 11.98 -10.82 -22.07
N LYS A 260 12.71 -9.74 -22.36
CA LYS A 260 13.50 -9.63 -23.60
C LYS A 260 14.62 -10.68 -23.69
N LEU A 261 15.26 -10.99 -22.57
CA LEU A 261 16.32 -11.98 -22.50
C LEU A 261 15.75 -13.33 -22.03
N GLN A 262 16.20 -14.43 -22.63
CA GLN A 262 15.78 -15.78 -22.27
C GLN A 262 15.94 -16.08 -20.76
N ARG A 263 17.00 -15.59 -20.14
CA ARG A 263 17.25 -15.71 -18.70
C ARG A 263 16.21 -15.03 -17.80
N SER A 264 15.42 -14.13 -18.35
CA SER A 264 14.31 -13.45 -17.63
C SER A 264 13.00 -14.24 -17.71
N ASN A 265 12.97 -15.34 -18.50
CA ASN A 265 11.80 -16.19 -18.61
C ASN A 265 11.83 -17.22 -17.50
N HIS A 266 10.73 -17.32 -16.77
CA HIS A 266 10.61 -18.30 -15.69
C HIS A 266 9.15 -18.71 -15.49
N VAL A 267 8.91 -19.97 -15.19
CA VAL A 267 7.59 -20.52 -14.87
C VAL A 267 7.59 -20.99 -13.43
N TYR A 268 6.75 -20.38 -12.60
CA TYR A 268 6.53 -20.79 -11.22
C TYR A 268 5.34 -21.75 -11.14
N LYS A 269 5.55 -22.86 -10.46
CA LYS A 269 4.53 -23.88 -10.22
C LYS A 269 4.43 -24.22 -8.75
N THR A 270 3.28 -24.75 -8.35
CA THR A 270 3.12 -25.40 -7.04
C THR A 270 3.98 -26.67 -6.98
N MET A 271 4.75 -26.83 -5.90
CA MET A 271 5.78 -27.89 -5.81
C MET A 271 5.42 -29.01 -4.85
N VAL A 272 4.51 -28.76 -3.91
CA VAL A 272 4.10 -29.71 -2.87
C VAL A 272 2.59 -29.85 -2.83
N GLU A 273 2.08 -30.88 -2.18
CA GLU A 273 0.64 -31.04 -1.95
C GLU A 273 0.09 -29.91 -1.08
N PRO A 274 -1.13 -29.44 -1.34
CA PRO A 274 -1.73 -28.34 -0.58
C PRO A 274 -2.03 -28.77 0.86
N ILE A 275 -2.11 -27.78 1.75
CA ILE A 275 -2.62 -27.99 3.11
C ILE A 275 -4.15 -28.17 3.05
N ASP A 276 -4.79 -27.40 2.19
CA ASP A 276 -6.23 -27.44 1.99
C ASP A 276 -6.61 -26.88 0.61
N SER A 277 -7.14 -27.72 -0.27
CA SER A 277 -7.58 -27.31 -1.61
C SER A 277 -9.09 -27.14 -1.74
N VAL A 278 -9.86 -27.33 -0.66
CA VAL A 278 -11.33 -27.40 -0.72
C VAL A 278 -12.06 -26.41 0.19
N MET A 279 -11.42 -25.95 1.28
CA MET A 279 -12.04 -25.00 2.21
C MET A 279 -12.52 -23.74 1.46
N PRO A 280 -13.79 -23.34 1.57
CA PRO A 280 -14.30 -22.10 0.96
C PRO A 280 -13.45 -20.89 1.38
N MET A 281 -13.08 -20.04 0.41
CA MET A 281 -12.19 -18.91 0.63
C MET A 281 -12.69 -17.66 -0.08
N VAL A 282 -12.68 -16.54 0.62
CA VAL A 282 -12.82 -15.20 0.06
C VAL A 282 -11.50 -14.46 0.22
N VAL A 283 -11.00 -13.86 -0.85
CA VAL A 283 -9.84 -12.98 -0.81
C VAL A 283 -10.31 -11.55 -0.95
N LEU A 284 -10.04 -10.73 0.07
CA LEU A 284 -10.33 -9.29 0.04
C LEU A 284 -9.21 -8.54 -0.65
N VAL A 285 -9.57 -7.65 -1.57
CA VAL A 285 -8.64 -6.83 -2.34
C VAL A 285 -9.12 -5.39 -2.47
N ASN A 286 -8.19 -4.45 -2.69
CA ASN A 286 -8.48 -3.07 -3.03
C ASN A 286 -7.46 -2.50 -4.03
N GLU A 287 -7.60 -1.22 -4.39
CA GLU A 287 -6.72 -0.49 -5.32
C GLU A 287 -5.24 -0.44 -4.89
N ASN A 288 -4.94 -0.72 -3.62
CA ASN A 288 -3.58 -0.81 -3.10
C ASN A 288 -3.04 -2.25 -3.05
N SER A 289 -3.85 -3.25 -3.41
CA SER A 289 -3.41 -4.63 -3.59
C SER A 289 -2.63 -4.75 -4.89
N ALA A 290 -1.30 -4.95 -4.82
CA ALA A 290 -0.43 -4.85 -5.98
C ALA A 290 0.56 -6.02 -6.09
N SER A 291 1.06 -6.29 -7.31
CA SER A 291 2.18 -7.21 -7.56
C SER A 291 1.94 -8.63 -7.02
N ALA A 292 2.67 -9.09 -5.98
CA ALA A 292 2.50 -10.42 -5.37
C ALA A 292 1.06 -10.66 -4.86
N SER A 293 0.36 -9.61 -4.41
CA SER A 293 -1.06 -9.69 -4.05
C SER A 293 -1.94 -9.99 -5.26
N GLU A 294 -1.59 -9.44 -6.42
CA GLU A 294 -2.30 -9.69 -7.68
C GLU A 294 -1.96 -11.07 -8.26
N ILE A 295 -0.72 -11.55 -8.05
CA ILE A 295 -0.36 -12.93 -8.37
C ILE A 295 -1.21 -13.89 -7.53
N MET A 296 -1.33 -13.65 -6.21
CA MET A 296 -2.10 -14.52 -5.34
C MET A 296 -3.60 -14.46 -5.65
N SER A 297 -4.21 -13.28 -5.63
CA SER A 297 -5.64 -13.12 -5.87
C SER A 297 -6.04 -13.59 -7.28
N GLY A 298 -5.25 -13.19 -8.29
CA GLY A 298 -5.51 -13.56 -9.68
C GLY A 298 -5.32 -15.06 -9.96
N SER A 299 -4.30 -15.70 -9.38
CA SER A 299 -4.11 -17.15 -9.55
C SER A 299 -5.22 -17.95 -8.87
N LEU A 300 -5.64 -17.56 -7.67
CA LEU A 300 -6.76 -18.21 -6.97
C LEU A 300 -8.09 -17.99 -7.71
N GLN A 301 -8.30 -16.81 -8.33
CA GLN A 301 -9.44 -16.52 -9.19
C GLN A 301 -9.41 -17.40 -10.45
N ASP A 302 -8.28 -17.45 -11.15
CA ASP A 302 -8.13 -18.17 -12.43
C ASP A 302 -8.30 -19.69 -12.27
N TYR A 303 -8.02 -20.25 -11.09
CA TYR A 303 -8.30 -21.65 -10.77
C TYR A 303 -9.66 -21.88 -10.12
N ASP A 304 -10.52 -20.88 -10.04
CA ASP A 304 -11.83 -20.96 -9.35
C ASP A 304 -11.70 -21.47 -7.90
N ARG A 305 -10.56 -21.16 -7.25
CA ARG A 305 -10.24 -21.62 -5.89
C ARG A 305 -10.80 -20.71 -4.80
N ALA A 306 -10.96 -19.45 -5.10
CA ALA A 306 -11.48 -18.44 -4.16
C ALA A 306 -12.35 -17.42 -4.89
N VAL A 307 -13.31 -16.84 -4.16
CA VAL A 307 -14.03 -15.65 -4.60
C VAL A 307 -13.20 -14.42 -4.24
N ILE A 308 -12.96 -13.55 -5.21
CA ILE A 308 -12.28 -12.27 -5.00
C ILE A 308 -13.33 -11.20 -4.73
N LEU A 309 -13.22 -10.50 -3.58
CA LEU A 309 -14.19 -9.52 -3.13
C LEU A 309 -13.51 -8.18 -2.79
N GLY A 310 -14.14 -7.08 -3.13
CA GLY A 310 -13.65 -5.73 -2.80
C GLY A 310 -13.68 -4.78 -3.98
N THR A 311 -12.60 -4.08 -4.24
CA THR A 311 -12.42 -3.21 -5.40
C THR A 311 -11.30 -3.71 -6.29
N ARG A 312 -11.25 -3.24 -7.54
CA ARG A 312 -10.20 -3.62 -8.51
C ARG A 312 -8.82 -3.34 -7.95
N THR A 313 -7.86 -4.25 -8.17
CA THR A 313 -6.49 -4.13 -7.70
C THR A 313 -5.67 -3.11 -8.51
N TYR A 314 -4.45 -2.84 -8.09
CA TYR A 314 -3.58 -1.78 -8.61
C TYR A 314 -3.24 -1.91 -10.10
N GLY A 315 -2.91 -3.11 -10.57
CA GLY A 315 -2.48 -3.34 -11.96
C GLY A 315 -0.96 -3.27 -12.18
N LYS A 316 -0.16 -3.91 -11.29
CA LYS A 316 1.29 -4.02 -11.44
C LYS A 316 1.68 -5.42 -11.90
N GLY A 317 1.87 -5.58 -13.21
CA GLY A 317 2.29 -6.83 -13.86
C GLY A 317 3.74 -6.83 -14.38
N LEU A 318 4.56 -5.87 -13.94
CA LEU A 318 5.97 -5.73 -14.30
C LEU A 318 6.88 -6.28 -13.20
N VAL A 319 7.94 -6.96 -13.61
CA VAL A 319 8.95 -7.54 -12.71
C VAL A 319 10.23 -6.76 -12.81
N GLN A 320 10.74 -6.32 -11.67
CA GLN A 320 12.01 -5.62 -11.57
C GLN A 320 13.11 -6.54 -11.08
N THR A 321 14.29 -6.39 -11.66
CA THR A 321 15.55 -7.00 -11.22
C THR A 321 16.50 -5.89 -10.80
N THR A 322 17.15 -6.07 -9.65
CA THR A 322 18.21 -5.16 -9.18
C THR A 322 19.54 -5.57 -9.77
N MET A 323 20.30 -4.61 -10.31
CA MET A 323 21.61 -4.82 -10.90
C MET A 323 22.60 -3.84 -10.29
N ASP A 324 23.79 -4.32 -9.98
CA ASP A 324 24.89 -3.49 -9.47
C ASP A 324 25.41 -2.57 -10.57
N LEU A 325 25.77 -1.37 -10.19
CA LEU A 325 26.38 -0.35 -11.01
C LEU A 325 27.75 0.01 -10.43
N PRO A 326 28.66 0.63 -11.24
CA PRO A 326 29.86 1.23 -10.72
C PRO A 326 29.59 2.18 -9.55
N TYR A 327 30.59 2.37 -8.68
CA TYR A 327 30.54 3.26 -7.51
C TYR A 327 29.43 2.88 -6.52
N ASN A 328 29.26 1.59 -6.25
CA ASN A 328 28.30 1.04 -5.26
C ASN A 328 26.83 1.42 -5.46
N GLY A 329 26.47 1.97 -6.63
CA GLY A 329 25.08 2.24 -6.98
C GLY A 329 24.37 0.98 -7.46
N GLN A 330 23.04 1.05 -7.54
CA GLN A 330 22.21 -0.01 -8.13
C GLN A 330 21.11 0.58 -9.03
N VAL A 331 20.71 -0.17 -10.03
CA VAL A 331 19.48 0.10 -10.79
C VAL A 331 18.50 -1.04 -10.57
N LYS A 332 17.29 -0.68 -10.19
CA LYS A 332 16.14 -1.56 -10.17
C LYS A 332 15.43 -1.42 -11.51
N LEU A 333 15.63 -2.38 -12.41
CA LEU A 333 15.21 -2.34 -13.81
C LEU A 333 14.05 -3.29 -14.07
N THR A 334 13.03 -2.85 -14.79
CA THR A 334 11.96 -3.72 -15.30
C THR A 334 12.54 -4.63 -16.41
N THR A 335 12.55 -5.93 -16.15
CA THR A 335 13.16 -6.95 -17.03
C THR A 335 12.18 -7.94 -17.61
N ALA A 336 10.96 -8.05 -17.05
CA ALA A 336 9.94 -8.98 -17.51
C ALA A 336 8.52 -8.48 -17.20
N LYS A 337 7.54 -9.07 -17.89
CA LYS A 337 6.12 -9.06 -17.53
C LYS A 337 5.75 -10.41 -16.97
N TYR A 338 4.77 -10.47 -16.08
CA TYR A 338 4.22 -11.74 -15.64
C TYR A 338 2.79 -11.96 -16.11
N PHE A 339 2.47 -13.21 -16.32
CA PHE A 339 1.18 -13.71 -16.78
C PHE A 339 0.68 -14.73 -15.78
N ILE A 340 -0.54 -14.58 -15.29
CA ILE A 340 -1.17 -15.48 -14.33
C ILE A 340 -1.86 -16.65 -15.06
N PRO A 341 -2.41 -17.67 -14.38
CA PRO A 341 -2.79 -18.96 -15.00
C PRO A 341 -3.70 -18.89 -16.21
N SER A 342 -4.61 -17.95 -16.30
CA SER A 342 -5.46 -17.73 -17.49
C SER A 342 -4.67 -17.24 -18.72
N GLY A 343 -3.40 -16.86 -18.57
CA GLY A 343 -2.57 -16.24 -19.60
C GLY A 343 -2.69 -14.72 -19.69
N ARG A 344 -3.52 -14.11 -18.84
CA ARG A 344 -3.64 -12.62 -18.79
C ARG A 344 -2.49 -11.98 -18.04
N CYS A 345 -2.12 -10.77 -18.47
CA CYS A 345 -1.23 -9.88 -17.75
C CYS A 345 -2.05 -8.86 -16.98
N VAL A 346 -1.85 -8.74 -15.67
CA VAL A 346 -2.58 -7.77 -14.85
C VAL A 346 -2.07 -6.34 -14.98
N GLN A 347 -0.98 -6.11 -15.74
CA GLN A 347 -0.41 -4.77 -15.92
C GLN A 347 -1.44 -3.82 -16.52
N ALA A 348 -1.66 -2.70 -15.87
CA ALA A 348 -2.48 -1.62 -16.40
C ALA A 348 -1.89 -1.12 -17.74
N LEU A 349 -2.73 -0.89 -18.74
CA LEU A 349 -2.30 -0.53 -20.10
C LEU A 349 -1.66 0.85 -20.14
N ASN A 350 -2.15 1.78 -19.36
CA ASN A 350 -1.65 3.15 -19.31
C ASN A 350 -0.85 3.41 -18.02
N TYR A 351 0.45 3.11 -18.04
CA TYR A 351 1.37 3.30 -16.92
C TYR A 351 2.50 4.31 -17.20
N LYS A 352 2.41 5.06 -18.30
CA LYS A 352 3.41 6.07 -18.66
C LYS A 352 3.27 7.31 -17.79
N HIS A 353 4.42 7.91 -17.45
CA HIS A 353 4.54 9.03 -16.52
C HIS A 353 3.98 10.39 -16.98
N ASP A 354 3.58 10.53 -18.22
CA ASP A 354 3.12 11.79 -18.84
C ASP A 354 1.96 12.45 -18.06
N LYS A 355 1.31 11.71 -17.15
CA LYS A 355 0.20 12.18 -16.30
C LYS A 355 0.45 11.95 -14.79
N GLY A 356 1.67 12.07 -14.30
CA GLY A 356 1.99 12.04 -12.87
C GLY A 356 2.07 10.65 -12.24
N GLY A 357 2.21 9.57 -13.03
CA GLY A 357 2.46 8.21 -12.51
C GLY A 357 1.23 7.48 -11.97
N TYR A 358 0.03 8.02 -12.17
CA TYR A 358 -1.21 7.32 -11.85
C TYR A 358 -1.48 6.23 -12.89
N VAL A 359 -1.82 5.05 -12.36
CA VAL A 359 -2.31 3.94 -13.18
C VAL A 359 -3.75 4.24 -13.59
N GLU A 360 -3.95 4.60 -14.85
CA GLU A 360 -5.28 4.84 -15.38
C GLU A 360 -5.93 3.49 -15.76
N HIS A 361 -7.08 3.19 -15.17
CA HIS A 361 -7.87 2.04 -15.58
C HIS A 361 -8.57 2.33 -16.89
N VAL A 362 -8.29 1.51 -17.89
CA VAL A 362 -8.98 1.61 -19.18
C VAL A 362 -10.35 0.92 -19.12
N PRO A 363 -11.34 1.38 -19.92
CA PRO A 363 -12.63 0.70 -20.04
C PRO A 363 -12.47 -0.77 -20.43
N ASP A 364 -13.33 -1.65 -19.93
CA ASP A 364 -13.32 -3.08 -20.23
C ASP A 364 -13.36 -3.37 -21.75
N SER A 365 -13.93 -2.46 -22.57
CA SER A 365 -13.94 -2.55 -24.04
C SER A 365 -12.57 -2.52 -24.70
N LEU A 366 -11.55 -1.97 -24.02
CA LEU A 366 -10.16 -1.90 -24.49
C LEU A 366 -9.27 -3.02 -23.95
N THR A 367 -9.84 -3.94 -23.16
CA THR A 367 -9.14 -5.07 -22.55
C THR A 367 -9.45 -6.37 -23.29
N LYS A 368 -8.56 -7.37 -23.16
CA LYS A 368 -8.76 -8.71 -23.72
C LYS A 368 -9.48 -9.61 -22.74
N VAL A 369 -10.35 -10.46 -23.28
CA VAL A 369 -11.07 -11.48 -22.52
C VAL A 369 -10.22 -12.73 -22.39
N PHE A 370 -10.19 -13.30 -21.20
CA PHE A 370 -9.62 -14.58 -20.85
C PHE A 370 -10.63 -15.37 -20.03
N TYR A 371 -10.34 -16.62 -19.72
CA TYR A 371 -11.25 -17.49 -18.98
C TYR A 371 -10.52 -18.19 -17.83
N THR A 372 -11.19 -18.34 -16.70
CA THR A 372 -10.76 -19.17 -15.59
C THR A 372 -10.80 -20.64 -15.96
N ALA A 373 -10.28 -21.52 -15.11
CA ALA A 373 -10.34 -22.97 -15.31
C ALA A 373 -11.79 -23.48 -15.44
N GLY A 374 -12.75 -22.88 -14.74
CA GLY A 374 -14.19 -23.18 -14.82
C GLY A 374 -14.94 -22.44 -15.94
N GLY A 375 -14.24 -21.58 -16.70
CA GLY A 375 -14.81 -20.86 -17.84
C GLY A 375 -15.49 -19.53 -17.49
N ARG A 376 -15.24 -18.94 -16.33
CA ARG A 376 -15.64 -17.57 -16.01
C ARG A 376 -14.83 -16.56 -16.80
N GLU A 377 -15.47 -15.50 -17.29
CA GLU A 377 -14.80 -14.40 -17.98
C GLU A 377 -13.95 -13.59 -17.00
N VAL A 378 -12.68 -13.37 -17.36
CA VAL A 378 -11.74 -12.47 -16.69
C VAL A 378 -11.00 -11.62 -17.73
N ARG A 379 -10.43 -10.49 -17.33
CA ARG A 379 -9.83 -9.54 -18.28
C ARG A 379 -8.43 -9.13 -17.85
N ASP A 380 -7.63 -8.71 -18.82
CA ASP A 380 -6.30 -8.10 -18.62
C ASP A 380 -6.37 -6.57 -18.47
N GLY A 381 -5.21 -5.93 -18.46
CA GLY A 381 -5.03 -4.48 -18.69
C GLY A 381 -5.46 -3.55 -17.58
N GLY A 382 -5.76 -4.05 -16.39
CA GLY A 382 -6.20 -3.15 -15.32
C GLY A 382 -6.31 -3.79 -13.93
N GLY A 383 -5.36 -4.63 -13.56
CA GLY A 383 -5.40 -5.35 -12.29
C GLY A 383 -6.39 -6.53 -12.26
N VAL A 384 -6.59 -7.09 -11.11
CA VAL A 384 -7.58 -8.14 -10.87
C VAL A 384 -8.93 -7.50 -10.54
N LYS A 385 -9.94 -7.72 -11.39
CA LYS A 385 -11.30 -7.30 -11.12
C LYS A 385 -11.94 -8.28 -10.12
N PRO A 386 -12.53 -7.81 -9.02
CA PRO A 386 -13.18 -8.70 -8.07
C PRO A 386 -14.39 -9.39 -8.69
N ASP A 387 -14.71 -10.61 -8.22
CA ASP A 387 -15.92 -11.34 -8.58
C ASP A 387 -17.15 -10.69 -7.94
N VAL A 388 -16.98 -10.12 -6.73
CA VAL A 388 -18.00 -9.37 -5.99
C VAL A 388 -17.45 -7.99 -5.68
N GLU A 389 -17.97 -6.97 -6.36
CA GLU A 389 -17.55 -5.59 -6.12
C GLU A 389 -18.27 -5.02 -4.88
N VAL A 390 -17.49 -4.67 -3.87
CA VAL A 390 -17.96 -4.00 -2.66
C VAL A 390 -17.06 -2.81 -2.38
N LYS A 391 -17.59 -1.60 -2.57
CA LYS A 391 -16.86 -0.36 -2.27
C LYS A 391 -16.79 -0.15 -0.76
N PRO A 392 -15.61 0.30 -0.23
CA PRO A 392 -15.51 0.72 1.17
C PRO A 392 -16.41 1.94 1.42
N ASP A 393 -16.63 2.26 2.68
CA ASP A 393 -17.22 3.55 3.04
C ASP A 393 -16.33 4.68 2.57
N SER A 394 -16.94 5.71 1.97
CA SER A 394 -16.21 6.92 1.62
C SER A 394 -15.77 7.64 2.89
N LEU A 395 -14.52 8.07 2.94
CA LEU A 395 -14.02 8.90 4.03
C LEU A 395 -14.72 10.27 3.97
N PRO A 396 -15.55 10.63 4.97
CA PRO A 396 -16.19 11.94 5.00
C PRO A 396 -15.14 13.05 5.07
N ASN A 397 -15.38 14.14 4.36
CA ASN A 397 -14.42 15.25 4.31
C ASN A 397 -14.09 15.80 5.70
N ILE A 398 -15.10 16.00 6.56
CA ILE A 398 -14.89 16.40 7.95
C ILE A 398 -14.00 15.42 8.72
N ALA A 399 -14.19 14.11 8.53
CA ALA A 399 -13.39 13.08 9.19
C ALA A 399 -11.93 13.09 8.71
N PHE A 400 -11.71 13.34 7.40
CA PHE A 400 -10.37 13.51 6.83
C PHE A 400 -9.60 14.66 7.51
N TYR A 401 -10.28 15.80 7.73
CA TYR A 401 -9.63 16.96 8.38
C TYR A 401 -9.44 16.75 9.89
N LEU A 402 -10.38 16.10 10.58
CA LEU A 402 -10.26 15.79 12.01
C LEU A 402 -9.13 14.78 12.29
N ALA A 403 -9.04 13.71 11.51
CA ALA A 403 -8.03 12.67 11.68
C ALA A 403 -6.68 13.04 11.04
N GLY A 404 -6.70 13.85 10.00
CA GLY A 404 -5.50 14.29 9.28
C GLY A 404 -4.72 15.33 10.05
N ALA A 405 -3.41 15.41 9.80
CA ALA A 405 -2.50 16.40 10.36
C ALA A 405 -2.76 17.85 9.86
N ARG A 406 -3.98 18.15 9.38
CA ARG A 406 -4.39 19.47 8.91
C ARG A 406 -5.25 20.25 9.92
N ASP A 407 -5.67 19.59 11.01
CA ASP A 407 -6.32 20.27 12.12
C ASP A 407 -5.25 20.93 13.00
N SER A 408 -5.09 22.25 12.86
CA SER A 408 -4.15 23.04 13.66
C SER A 408 -4.46 23.01 15.17
N ASN A 409 -5.69 22.63 15.55
CA ASN A 409 -6.13 22.55 16.95
C ASN A 409 -5.91 21.15 17.56
N GLU A 410 -5.57 20.14 16.75
CA GLU A 410 -5.33 18.76 17.18
C GLU A 410 -6.46 18.18 18.05
N VAL A 411 -7.73 18.55 17.75
CA VAL A 411 -8.88 18.29 18.63
C VAL A 411 -9.06 16.78 18.85
N MET A 412 -8.93 15.99 17.78
CA MET A 412 -9.10 14.53 17.85
C MET A 412 -8.01 13.88 18.72
N LEU A 413 -6.74 14.18 18.45
CA LEU A 413 -5.62 13.67 19.24
C LEU A 413 -5.72 14.09 20.72
N ASN A 414 -6.05 15.37 20.98
CA ASN A 414 -6.17 15.87 22.35
C ASN A 414 -7.32 15.18 23.11
N TYR A 415 -8.45 14.91 22.43
CA TYR A 415 -9.54 14.14 23.03
C TYR A 415 -9.12 12.72 23.37
N GLU A 416 -8.47 12.02 22.43
CA GLU A 416 -7.99 10.65 22.63
C GLU A 416 -7.00 10.54 23.80
N VAL A 417 -6.03 11.45 23.87
CA VAL A 417 -5.04 11.51 24.95
C VAL A 417 -5.71 11.72 26.30
N ASP A 418 -6.69 12.61 26.37
CA ASP A 418 -7.44 12.87 27.60
C ASP A 418 -8.34 11.71 27.99
N TYR A 419 -8.97 11.06 27.01
CA TYR A 419 -9.78 9.86 27.24
C TYR A 419 -8.93 8.73 27.82
N ILE A 420 -7.78 8.47 27.19
CA ILE A 420 -6.81 7.46 27.67
C ILE A 420 -6.31 7.77 29.09
N ALA A 421 -6.11 9.05 29.40
CA ALA A 421 -5.68 9.45 30.73
C ALA A 421 -6.73 9.19 31.82
N LYS A 422 -8.01 9.38 31.49
CA LYS A 422 -9.15 9.19 32.40
C LYS A 422 -9.50 7.70 32.59
N HIS A 423 -9.15 6.83 31.64
CA HIS A 423 -9.53 5.43 31.61
C HIS A 423 -8.29 4.53 31.67
N PRO A 424 -7.82 4.08 32.84
CA PRO A 424 -6.66 3.19 32.95
C PRO A 424 -6.80 1.86 32.21
N ALA A 425 -8.03 1.42 31.97
CA ALA A 425 -8.41 0.23 31.21
C ALA A 425 -9.70 0.47 30.42
N ILE A 426 -9.87 -0.24 29.33
CA ILE A 426 -11.09 -0.25 28.50
C ILE A 426 -11.59 -1.69 28.30
N ALA A 427 -12.81 -1.83 27.79
CA ALA A 427 -13.34 -3.13 27.38
C ALA A 427 -12.43 -3.82 26.33
N PRO A 428 -12.51 -5.15 26.17
CA PRO A 428 -11.80 -5.86 25.11
C PRO A 428 -12.00 -5.22 23.73
N ALA A 429 -10.97 -5.22 22.90
CA ALA A 429 -10.98 -4.53 21.60
C ALA A 429 -12.20 -4.83 20.72
N LYS A 430 -12.69 -6.07 20.74
CA LYS A 430 -13.89 -6.49 20.01
C LYS A 430 -15.19 -5.89 20.54
N GLU A 431 -15.21 -5.44 21.78
CA GLU A 431 -16.43 -5.01 22.50
C GLU A 431 -16.44 -3.51 22.75
N PHE A 432 -15.23 -2.88 22.75
CA PHE A 432 -15.12 -1.46 23.05
C PHE A 432 -15.91 -0.60 22.06
N SER A 433 -16.74 0.25 22.60
CA SER A 433 -17.45 1.29 21.86
C SER A 433 -17.61 2.53 22.74
N LEU A 434 -17.42 3.70 22.15
CA LEU A 434 -17.70 4.97 22.80
C LEU A 434 -19.20 5.10 23.05
N THR A 435 -19.58 5.69 24.17
CA THR A 435 -20.98 6.03 24.45
C THR A 435 -21.39 7.28 23.65
N ASP A 436 -22.68 7.57 23.60
CA ASP A 436 -23.15 8.81 23.01
C ASP A 436 -22.69 10.04 23.81
N ALA A 437 -22.57 9.91 25.13
CA ALA A 437 -22.04 10.98 25.98
C ALA A 437 -20.56 11.28 25.69
N ASP A 438 -19.75 10.24 25.43
CA ASP A 438 -18.36 10.40 25.01
C ASP A 438 -18.25 11.16 23.68
N TYR A 439 -19.12 10.83 22.73
CA TYR A 439 -19.18 11.54 21.44
C TYR A 439 -19.64 12.98 21.60
N ASP A 440 -20.62 13.25 22.45
CA ASP A 440 -21.12 14.61 22.73
C ASP A 440 -20.03 15.46 23.42
N GLU A 441 -19.19 14.87 24.29
CA GLU A 441 -18.01 15.54 24.85
C GLU A 441 -17.04 15.90 23.71
N PHE A 442 -16.72 14.94 22.81
CA PHE A 442 -15.86 15.19 21.65
C PHE A 442 -16.43 16.31 20.76
N LYS A 443 -17.70 16.22 20.38
CA LYS A 443 -18.40 17.23 19.57
C LYS A 443 -18.32 18.61 20.20
N THR A 444 -18.52 18.70 21.52
CA THR A 444 -18.38 19.96 22.26
C THR A 444 -16.98 20.53 22.17
N ARG A 445 -15.93 19.70 22.20
CA ARG A 445 -14.54 20.14 22.03
C ARG A 445 -14.27 20.67 20.63
N VAL A 446 -14.77 19.98 19.58
CA VAL A 446 -14.65 20.43 18.19
C VAL A 446 -15.26 21.81 18.00
N LEU A 447 -16.46 22.02 18.55
CA LEU A 447 -17.16 23.31 18.44
C LEU A 447 -16.45 24.42 19.24
N LYS A 448 -15.94 24.13 20.45
CA LYS A 448 -15.17 25.09 21.26
C LYS A 448 -13.84 25.49 20.62
N ALA A 449 -13.21 24.55 19.88
CA ALA A 449 -11.98 24.82 19.15
C ALA A 449 -12.20 25.67 17.89
N ASN A 450 -13.45 26.01 17.55
CA ASN A 450 -13.81 26.72 16.32
C ASN A 450 -13.22 26.02 15.08
N PHE A 451 -13.33 24.68 15.05
CA PHE A 451 -12.82 23.85 13.96
C PHE A 451 -13.41 24.25 12.63
N GLN A 452 -12.57 24.37 11.63
CA GLN A 452 -12.93 24.72 10.25
C GLN A 452 -12.29 23.73 9.30
N TYR A 453 -12.95 23.45 8.20
CA TYR A 453 -12.41 22.62 7.12
C TYR A 453 -12.97 23.03 5.76
N ASP A 454 -12.21 22.78 4.70
CA ASP A 454 -12.63 23.11 3.33
C ASP A 454 -13.68 22.12 2.83
N ARG A 455 -14.76 22.64 2.23
CA ARG A 455 -15.82 21.82 1.64
C ARG A 455 -15.78 21.90 0.13
N GLU A 456 -15.73 20.76 -0.52
CA GLU A 456 -15.77 20.68 -1.98
C GLU A 456 -17.07 21.29 -2.55
N THR A 457 -18.20 21.12 -1.86
CA THR A 457 -19.47 21.72 -2.27
C THR A 457 -19.41 23.24 -2.37
N GLU A 458 -18.79 23.91 -1.40
CA GLU A 458 -18.63 25.38 -1.40
C GLU A 458 -17.66 25.84 -2.49
N LYS A 459 -16.60 25.06 -2.71
CA LYS A 459 -15.63 25.31 -3.77
C LYS A 459 -16.28 25.20 -5.16
N TYR A 460 -16.99 24.10 -5.43
CA TYR A 460 -17.69 23.93 -6.70
C TYR A 460 -18.78 24.98 -6.93
N LEU A 461 -19.50 25.37 -5.90
CA LEU A 461 -20.49 26.46 -6.00
C LEU A 461 -19.83 27.78 -6.38
N LYS A 462 -18.71 28.12 -5.75
CA LYS A 462 -17.92 29.31 -6.07
C LYS A 462 -17.37 29.28 -7.49
N ASP A 463 -16.91 28.13 -7.95
CA ASP A 463 -16.40 27.96 -9.31
C ASP A 463 -17.54 28.02 -10.35
N LEU A 464 -18.70 27.44 -10.05
CA LEU A 464 -19.91 27.57 -10.87
C LEU A 464 -20.37 29.03 -10.96
N GLU A 465 -20.35 29.78 -9.85
CA GLU A 465 -20.68 31.21 -9.81
C GLU A 465 -19.73 32.03 -10.73
N LYS A 466 -18.41 31.73 -10.67
CA LYS A 466 -17.44 32.38 -11.55
C LYS A 466 -17.71 32.08 -13.04
N LEU A 467 -18.02 30.81 -13.34
CA LEU A 467 -18.33 30.40 -14.71
C LEU A 467 -19.60 31.06 -15.22
N ALA A 468 -20.66 31.10 -14.41
CA ALA A 468 -21.92 31.76 -14.77
C ALA A 468 -21.74 33.29 -14.98
N LYS A 469 -20.84 33.94 -14.21
CA LYS A 469 -20.47 35.34 -14.45
C LYS A 469 -19.74 35.53 -15.79
N PHE A 470 -18.81 34.63 -16.10
CA PHE A 470 -18.05 34.65 -17.35
C PHE A 470 -18.95 34.43 -18.58
N GLU A 471 -19.93 33.54 -18.47
CA GLU A 471 -20.88 33.21 -19.54
C GLU A 471 -22.09 34.17 -19.61
N GLY A 472 -22.23 35.14 -18.67
CA GLY A 472 -23.28 36.13 -18.66
C GLY A 472 -24.63 35.69 -18.09
N TYR A 473 -24.73 34.50 -17.46
CA TYR A 473 -25.97 33.95 -16.88
C TYR A 473 -26.15 34.25 -15.38
N TYR A 474 -25.13 34.87 -14.74
CA TYR A 474 -25.18 35.05 -13.28
C TYR A 474 -26.29 35.97 -12.81
N ASP A 475 -26.52 37.10 -13.52
CA ASP A 475 -27.50 38.08 -13.10
C ASP A 475 -28.94 37.55 -13.13
N ASP A 476 -29.25 36.70 -14.10
CA ASP A 476 -30.55 36.02 -14.22
C ASP A 476 -30.75 34.91 -13.15
N ALA A 477 -29.66 34.29 -12.68
CA ALA A 477 -29.68 33.18 -11.72
C ALA A 477 -29.21 33.62 -10.31
N LYS A 478 -29.05 34.88 -10.04
CA LYS A 478 -28.49 35.41 -8.79
C LYS A 478 -29.24 35.00 -7.54
N ALA A 479 -30.55 35.00 -7.60
CA ALA A 479 -31.42 34.61 -6.47
C ALA A 479 -31.24 33.12 -6.11
N GLU A 480 -31.12 32.28 -7.11
CA GLU A 480 -30.89 30.84 -6.97
C GLU A 480 -29.49 30.55 -6.39
N PHE A 481 -28.45 31.26 -6.85
CA PHE A 481 -27.12 31.17 -6.29
C PHE A 481 -27.08 31.57 -4.80
N GLU A 482 -27.70 32.68 -4.42
CA GLU A 482 -27.75 33.11 -3.02
C GLU A 482 -28.58 32.15 -2.16
N ALA A 483 -29.72 31.63 -2.67
CA ALA A 483 -30.52 30.60 -1.99
C ALA A 483 -29.72 29.31 -1.79
N LEU A 484 -28.99 28.85 -2.81
CA LEU A 484 -28.18 27.65 -2.75
C LEU A 484 -26.99 27.84 -1.79
N LYS A 485 -26.30 28.98 -1.85
CA LYS A 485 -25.22 29.35 -0.95
C LYS A 485 -25.67 29.34 0.53
N LYS A 486 -26.84 29.87 0.82
CA LYS A 486 -27.43 29.85 2.17
C LYS A 486 -27.76 28.43 2.61
N LYS A 487 -28.33 27.57 1.73
CA LYS A 487 -28.68 26.20 2.06
C LYS A 487 -27.46 25.27 2.21
N LEU A 488 -26.40 25.54 1.47
CA LEU A 488 -25.14 24.79 1.49
C LEU A 488 -24.10 25.41 2.43
N SER A 489 -24.46 26.48 3.18
CA SER A 489 -23.56 27.11 4.13
C SER A 489 -23.03 26.11 5.15
N HIS A 490 -21.77 26.29 5.50
CA HIS A 490 -21.04 25.43 6.43
C HIS A 490 -21.73 25.35 7.80
N ASN A 491 -21.93 24.13 8.29
CA ASN A 491 -22.48 23.86 9.62
C ASN A 491 -21.79 22.64 10.24
N VAL A 492 -20.72 22.89 10.98
CA VAL A 492 -19.91 21.84 11.63
C VAL A 492 -20.77 20.97 12.55
N THR A 493 -21.76 21.54 13.26
CA THR A 493 -22.65 20.76 14.13
C THR A 493 -23.43 19.72 13.34
N LYS A 494 -24.05 20.14 12.22
CA LYS A 494 -24.79 19.23 11.33
C LYS A 494 -23.87 18.17 10.73
N ASP A 495 -22.67 18.55 10.32
CA ASP A 495 -21.71 17.65 9.68
C ASP A 495 -21.18 16.60 10.68
N LEU A 496 -20.97 16.98 11.96
CA LEU A 496 -20.64 16.06 13.05
C LEU A 496 -21.77 15.08 13.35
N ASP A 497 -23.04 15.56 13.35
CA ASP A 497 -24.20 14.69 13.58
C ASP A 497 -24.42 13.71 12.42
N TYR A 498 -24.30 14.17 11.19
CA TYR A 498 -24.46 13.35 9.99
C TYR A 498 -23.39 12.27 9.87
N ASN A 499 -22.15 12.55 10.28
CA ASN A 499 -21.02 11.63 10.18
C ASN A 499 -20.68 10.99 11.55
N LYS A 500 -21.60 11.04 12.54
CA LYS A 500 -21.36 10.58 13.91
C LYS A 500 -20.77 9.18 13.98
N ASP A 501 -21.38 8.22 13.32
CA ASP A 501 -20.94 6.82 13.40
C ASP A 501 -19.53 6.66 12.82
N TYR A 502 -19.25 7.29 11.69
CA TYR A 502 -17.92 7.21 11.08
C TYR A 502 -16.84 7.81 11.97
N ILE A 503 -17.07 9.00 12.51
CA ILE A 503 -16.12 9.69 13.39
C ILE A 503 -15.92 8.91 14.69
N LYS A 504 -17.01 8.36 15.24
CA LYS A 504 -16.97 7.51 16.43
C LYS A 504 -16.10 6.27 16.22
N HIS A 505 -16.23 5.61 15.06
CA HIS A 505 -15.39 4.47 14.71
C HIS A 505 -13.90 4.85 14.57
N LEU A 506 -13.57 6.01 14.05
CA LEU A 506 -12.18 6.49 14.00
C LEU A 506 -11.62 6.68 15.40
N LEU A 507 -12.35 7.39 16.28
CA LEU A 507 -11.97 7.59 17.68
C LEU A 507 -11.80 6.26 18.43
N GLU A 508 -12.75 5.33 18.26
CA GLU A 508 -12.69 4.00 18.87
C GLU A 508 -11.44 3.25 18.44
N ASN A 509 -11.15 3.23 17.15
CA ASN A 509 -9.98 2.56 16.60
C ASN A 509 -8.68 3.15 17.15
N ASP A 510 -8.58 4.47 17.21
CA ASP A 510 -7.41 5.18 17.72
C ASP A 510 -7.21 5.03 19.23
N ILE A 511 -8.30 5.02 20.00
CA ILE A 511 -8.26 4.74 21.45
C ILE A 511 -7.85 3.29 21.67
N VAL A 512 -8.48 2.33 20.99
CA VAL A 512 -8.17 0.90 21.12
C VAL A 512 -6.71 0.61 20.79
N SER A 513 -6.13 1.29 19.79
CA SER A 513 -4.72 1.12 19.43
C SER A 513 -3.77 1.46 20.59
N ALA A 514 -4.13 2.41 21.44
CA ALA A 514 -3.32 2.81 22.59
C ALA A 514 -3.27 1.76 23.72
N TYR A 515 -4.28 0.88 23.81
CA TYR A 515 -4.33 -0.20 24.83
C TYR A 515 -3.94 -1.57 24.27
N TYR A 516 -4.32 -1.85 23.03
CA TYR A 516 -4.23 -3.17 22.40
C TYR A 516 -3.40 -3.17 21.13
N PHE A 517 -2.68 -2.07 20.83
CA PHE A 517 -1.82 -1.88 19.67
C PHE A 517 -2.59 -2.09 18.34
N GLN A 518 -1.88 -2.15 17.23
CA GLN A 518 -2.46 -2.38 15.89
C GLN A 518 -3.40 -3.59 15.84
N ARG A 519 -3.06 -4.64 16.56
CA ARG A 519 -3.86 -5.87 16.66
C ARG A 519 -5.26 -5.59 17.17
N GLY A 520 -5.39 -4.79 18.23
CA GLY A 520 -6.69 -4.41 18.79
C GLY A 520 -7.46 -3.48 17.86
N ALA A 521 -6.78 -2.52 17.24
CA ALA A 521 -7.38 -1.63 16.24
C ALA A 521 -8.01 -2.42 15.09
N ILE A 522 -7.32 -3.43 14.54
CA ILE A 522 -7.87 -4.32 13.52
C ILE A 522 -9.11 -5.06 14.05
N GLN A 523 -9.03 -5.62 15.25
CA GLN A 523 -10.19 -6.31 15.86
C GLN A 523 -11.42 -5.42 16.02
N ASN A 524 -11.22 -4.16 16.40
CA ASN A 524 -12.31 -3.20 16.55
C ASN A 524 -12.91 -2.82 15.20
N SER A 525 -12.06 -2.47 14.21
CA SER A 525 -12.50 -2.00 12.88
C SER A 525 -13.28 -3.06 12.09
N MET A 526 -12.96 -4.35 12.25
CA MET A 526 -13.67 -5.45 11.57
C MET A 526 -15.18 -5.44 11.83
N ARG A 527 -15.64 -4.93 12.98
CA ARG A 527 -17.06 -4.84 13.34
C ARG A 527 -17.88 -3.97 12.39
N TYR A 528 -17.24 -2.99 11.79
CA TYR A 528 -17.87 -1.96 10.94
C TYR A 528 -17.58 -2.16 9.46
N ASP A 529 -16.62 -3.02 9.12
CA ASP A 529 -16.12 -3.23 7.76
C ASP A 529 -17.18 -3.92 6.87
N LYS A 530 -17.69 -3.21 5.88
CA LYS A 530 -18.70 -3.70 4.93
C LYS A 530 -18.21 -4.87 4.09
N GLN A 531 -16.94 -4.85 3.70
CA GLN A 531 -16.35 -5.89 2.85
C GLN A 531 -16.19 -7.20 3.65
N ILE A 532 -15.78 -7.11 4.91
CA ILE A 532 -15.74 -8.28 5.81
C ILE A 532 -17.15 -8.82 6.05
N LYS A 533 -18.14 -7.96 6.32
CA LYS A 533 -19.54 -8.37 6.50
C LYS A 533 -20.08 -9.10 5.28
N GLU A 534 -19.83 -8.60 4.08
CA GLU A 534 -20.28 -9.27 2.85
C GLU A 534 -19.53 -10.59 2.61
N ALA A 535 -18.22 -10.66 2.91
CA ALA A 535 -17.46 -11.91 2.85
C ALA A 535 -18.02 -12.96 3.82
N VAL A 536 -18.35 -12.57 5.06
CA VAL A 536 -18.98 -13.45 6.06
C VAL A 536 -20.35 -13.94 5.58
N LYS A 537 -21.19 -13.05 5.05
CA LYS A 537 -22.51 -13.39 4.48
C LYS A 537 -22.38 -14.38 3.34
N LEU A 538 -21.44 -14.15 2.42
CA LEU A 538 -21.20 -15.04 1.28
C LEU A 538 -20.74 -16.43 1.73
N LEU A 539 -19.79 -16.52 2.66
CA LEU A 539 -19.27 -17.79 3.17
C LEU A 539 -20.30 -18.56 4.00
N ASN A 540 -21.28 -17.88 4.58
CA ASN A 540 -22.43 -18.50 5.26
C ASN A 540 -23.56 -18.87 4.27
N SER A 541 -23.42 -18.59 2.96
CA SER A 541 -24.38 -18.89 1.91
C SER A 541 -23.75 -19.78 0.83
N PRO A 542 -23.52 -21.10 1.07
CA PRO A 542 -22.79 -21.97 0.16
C PRO A 542 -23.33 -21.99 -1.27
N SER A 543 -24.65 -21.89 -1.45
CA SER A 543 -25.26 -21.89 -2.78
C SER A 543 -24.93 -20.61 -3.58
N GLU A 544 -24.80 -19.46 -2.92
CA GLU A 544 -24.40 -18.20 -3.57
C GLU A 544 -22.89 -18.22 -3.89
N TYR A 545 -22.10 -18.73 -2.96
CA TYR A 545 -20.66 -18.91 -3.14
C TYR A 545 -20.36 -19.78 -4.36
N GLU A 546 -21.00 -20.97 -4.47
CA GLU A 546 -20.83 -21.89 -5.59
C GLU A 546 -21.32 -21.31 -6.92
N LYS A 547 -22.42 -20.55 -6.95
CA LYS A 547 -22.89 -19.85 -8.16
C LYS A 547 -21.88 -18.84 -8.71
N ILE A 548 -21.09 -18.21 -7.85
CA ILE A 548 -20.05 -17.28 -8.28
C ILE A 548 -18.88 -18.04 -8.89
N LEU A 549 -18.40 -19.12 -8.24
CA LEU A 549 -17.28 -19.92 -8.74
C LEU A 549 -17.67 -20.75 -9.98
N HIS A 550 -18.88 -21.27 -10.01
CA HIS A 550 -19.37 -22.18 -11.05
C HIS A 550 -20.70 -21.70 -11.64
N PRO A 551 -20.72 -20.57 -12.37
CA PRO A 551 -21.94 -20.06 -12.98
C PRO A 551 -22.49 -21.06 -13.98
N VAL A 552 -23.80 -21.28 -13.95
CA VAL A 552 -24.49 -22.11 -14.96
C VAL A 552 -24.26 -21.46 -16.33
N LYS A 553 -23.64 -22.18 -17.25
CA LYS A 553 -23.46 -21.69 -18.63
C LYS A 553 -24.85 -21.45 -19.23
N LYS A 554 -25.13 -20.21 -19.60
CA LYS A 554 -26.33 -19.83 -20.34
C LYS A 554 -26.22 -20.29 -21.79
#